data_23a340b99ed9f65ceb47e80c4754fe57
#
_entry.id   23a340b99ed9f65ceb47e80c4754fe57
#
_cell.length_a   1.000
_cell.length_b   1.000
_cell.length_c   1.000
_cell.angle_alpha   90.00
_cell.angle_beta   90.00
_cell.angle_gamma   90.00
#
_symmetry.space_group_name_H-M   'P 1'
#
loop_
_entity.id
_entity.type
_entity.pdbx_description
1 polymer ?
#
loop_
_entity_poly.entity_id
_entity_poly.type
_entity_poly.pdbx_seq_one_letter_code
_entity_poly.pdbx_strand_id
1 'polypeptide(L)'
;MQRIHVVAAVVMALAVSTSAARAQGEHGRGRGRGHEGGPPPVTAEDQQRRIHEEQQRMTDYRRHLDDEVRNQQQREAELQAQRRQAQFRAQQEYAAQLARQQEQIRAERDYARESYITSPHIYRFRVGGVYRETNQYGADLLRQAINYGYREGYRAGEADRRDHWRFDYANSPAYLEATFGYSGSYLDQSDYSYYFREGFRRGYEDGYYNRLRYGSAANGGYSILANVLTGILQLTTIH
;
A
#
# COMPACT_ATOMS: atom_id res chain seq x y z
N MET A 1 -17.58 39.12 -0.18
CA MET A 1 -17.46 38.39 -1.47
C MET A 1 -16.40 37.29 -1.30
N GLN A 2 -16.85 36.10 -1.01
CA GLN A 2 -16.00 34.94 -0.68
C GLN A 2 -15.81 34.13 -1.97
N ARG A 3 -14.56 34.01 -2.44
CA ARG A 3 -14.23 33.18 -3.63
C ARG A 3 -13.95 31.76 -3.15
N ILE A 4 -14.86 30.86 -3.48
CA ILE A 4 -14.73 29.42 -3.29
C ILE A 4 -13.83 28.89 -4.41
N HIS A 5 -12.64 28.39 -4.08
CA HIS A 5 -11.80 27.65 -5.01
C HIS A 5 -12.22 26.18 -4.99
N VAL A 6 -12.87 25.77 -6.07
CA VAL A 6 -13.16 24.36 -6.36
C VAL A 6 -11.87 23.71 -6.86
N VAL A 7 -11.31 22.82 -6.06
CA VAL A 7 -10.19 21.96 -6.52
C VAL A 7 -10.81 20.74 -7.19
N ALA A 8 -10.67 20.68 -8.52
CA ALA A 8 -11.09 19.54 -9.30
C ALA A 8 -10.17 18.35 -9.05
N ALA A 9 -10.72 17.27 -8.54
CA ALA A 9 -10.05 15.97 -8.46
C ALA A 9 -10.00 15.34 -9.85
N VAL A 10 -8.81 15.19 -10.42
CA VAL A 10 -8.57 14.44 -11.66
C VAL A 10 -8.58 12.96 -11.30
N VAL A 11 -9.68 12.29 -11.59
CA VAL A 11 -9.78 10.84 -11.62
C VAL A 11 -9.23 10.35 -12.95
N MET A 12 -8.04 9.78 -12.98
CA MET A 12 -7.54 9.07 -14.15
C MET A 12 -8.21 7.69 -14.20
N ALA A 13 -9.20 7.57 -15.07
CA ALA A 13 -9.74 6.29 -15.47
C ALA A 13 -8.82 5.66 -16.52
N LEU A 14 -8.14 4.57 -16.17
CA LEU A 14 -7.45 3.72 -17.13
C LEU A 14 -8.49 2.86 -17.84
N ALA A 15 -8.80 3.23 -19.09
CA ALA A 15 -9.61 2.41 -19.98
C ALA A 15 -8.77 1.22 -20.47
N VAL A 16 -9.09 0.03 -20.01
CA VAL A 16 -8.57 -1.22 -20.59
C VAL A 16 -9.43 -1.57 -21.79
N SER A 17 -8.88 -1.41 -22.98
CA SER A 17 -9.52 -1.83 -24.24
C SER A 17 -9.39 -3.33 -24.40
N THR A 18 -10.45 -4.08 -24.18
CA THR A 18 -10.54 -5.49 -24.53
C THR A 18 -10.88 -5.65 -26.01
N SER A 19 -9.92 -5.99 -26.83
CA SER A 19 -10.14 -6.42 -28.21
C SER A 19 -10.58 -7.90 -28.21
N ALA A 20 -11.87 -8.15 -28.44
CA ALA A 20 -12.36 -9.47 -28.69
C ALA A 20 -12.05 -9.89 -30.15
N ALA A 21 -11.05 -10.74 -30.33
CA ALA A 21 -10.81 -11.42 -31.59
C ALA A 21 -11.67 -12.71 -31.63
N ARG A 22 -12.64 -12.69 -32.54
CA ARG A 22 -13.48 -13.84 -32.86
C ARG A 22 -12.78 -14.63 -33.97
N ALA A 23 -12.23 -15.79 -33.66
CA ALA A 23 -11.77 -16.75 -34.66
C ALA A 23 -12.66 -18.00 -34.61
N GLN A 24 -13.39 -18.22 -35.73
CA GLN A 24 -13.97 -19.50 -36.09
C GLN A 24 -12.91 -20.30 -36.83
N GLY A 25 -12.90 -21.59 -36.61
CA GLY A 25 -12.15 -22.51 -37.51
C GLY A 25 -11.71 -23.79 -36.85
N GLU A 26 -12.47 -24.83 -37.09
CA GLU A 26 -12.15 -26.16 -37.57
C GLU A 26 -11.47 -27.22 -36.70
N HIS A 27 -12.10 -28.36 -36.76
CA HIS A 27 -11.75 -29.65 -36.15
C HIS A 27 -10.36 -30.16 -36.56
N GLY A 28 -9.52 -30.42 -35.58
CA GLY A 28 -8.32 -31.20 -35.71
C GLY A 28 -8.16 -32.13 -34.51
N ARG A 29 -8.40 -33.46 -34.72
CA ARG A 29 -8.04 -34.49 -33.76
C ARG A 29 -6.52 -34.58 -33.67
N GLY A 30 -5.93 -34.09 -32.58
CA GLY A 30 -4.51 -34.27 -32.25
C GLY A 30 -4.39 -34.77 -30.81
N ARG A 31 -3.88 -36.02 -30.70
CA ARG A 31 -3.52 -36.64 -29.42
C ARG A 31 -2.46 -35.84 -28.69
N GLY A 32 -2.75 -35.57 -27.45
CA GLY A 32 -1.97 -35.40 -26.27
C GLY A 32 -0.51 -34.99 -26.33
N ARG A 33 -0.23 -33.92 -25.59
CA ARG A 33 0.98 -33.81 -24.74
C ARG A 33 0.71 -32.71 -23.71
N GLY A 34 0.86 -33.10 -22.44
CA GLY A 34 1.31 -32.27 -21.34
C GLY A 34 0.71 -30.87 -21.28
N HIS A 35 -0.43 -30.71 -20.63
CA HIS A 35 -0.79 -29.43 -20.02
C HIS A 35 0.29 -29.12 -18.97
N GLU A 36 1.16 -28.18 -19.29
CA GLU A 36 1.84 -27.41 -18.25
C GLU A 36 0.71 -26.68 -17.49
N GLY A 37 0.32 -27.27 -16.36
CA GLY A 37 -0.83 -26.82 -15.59
C GLY A 37 -0.57 -25.46 -15.00
N GLY A 38 -1.29 -24.45 -15.48
CA GLY A 38 -1.44 -23.20 -14.75
C GLY A 38 -2.01 -23.49 -13.34
N PRO A 39 -1.90 -22.55 -12.42
CA PRO A 39 -2.45 -22.70 -11.07
C PRO A 39 -3.92 -23.12 -11.14
N PRO A 40 -4.38 -24.02 -10.26
CA PRO A 40 -5.76 -24.51 -10.28
C PRO A 40 -6.75 -23.36 -10.11
N PRO A 41 -7.94 -23.44 -10.75
CA PRO A 41 -8.98 -22.42 -10.58
C PRO A 41 -9.43 -22.36 -9.11
N VAL A 42 -9.74 -21.16 -8.63
CA VAL A 42 -10.23 -20.92 -7.27
C VAL A 42 -11.63 -21.55 -7.13
N THR A 43 -11.81 -22.44 -6.17
CA THR A 43 -13.10 -23.10 -5.90
C THR A 43 -14.13 -22.15 -5.31
N ALA A 44 -15.42 -22.51 -5.36
CA ALA A 44 -16.48 -21.72 -4.73
C ALA A 44 -16.31 -21.62 -3.21
N GLU A 45 -15.81 -22.67 -2.57
CA GLU A 45 -15.52 -22.68 -1.14
C GLU A 45 -14.35 -21.74 -0.80
N ASP A 46 -13.30 -21.74 -1.62
CA ASP A 46 -12.17 -20.80 -1.48
C ASP A 46 -12.60 -19.36 -1.68
N GLN A 47 -13.50 -19.10 -2.64
CA GLN A 47 -14.06 -17.75 -2.84
C GLN A 47 -14.83 -17.29 -1.61
N GLN A 48 -15.69 -18.13 -1.05
CA GLN A 48 -16.46 -17.79 0.17
C GLN A 48 -15.56 -17.54 1.37
N ARG A 49 -14.54 -18.38 1.56
CA ARG A 49 -13.54 -18.17 2.61
C ARG A 49 -12.84 -16.83 2.44
N ARG A 50 -12.36 -16.51 1.23
CA ARG A 50 -11.70 -15.23 0.93
C ARG A 50 -12.61 -14.03 1.20
N ILE A 51 -13.89 -14.09 0.81
CA ILE A 51 -14.87 -13.03 1.10
C ILE A 51 -15.03 -12.81 2.61
N HIS A 52 -15.14 -13.90 3.38
CA HIS A 52 -15.24 -13.81 4.83
C HIS A 52 -13.99 -13.19 5.47
N GLU A 53 -12.81 -13.61 5.03
CA GLU A 53 -11.53 -13.03 5.48
C GLU A 53 -11.43 -11.53 5.15
N GLU A 54 -11.92 -11.09 3.96
CA GLU A 54 -11.99 -9.68 3.59
C GLU A 54 -12.87 -8.88 4.55
N GLN A 55 -14.03 -9.40 4.90
CA GLN A 55 -14.95 -8.74 5.83
C GLN A 55 -14.34 -8.60 7.23
N GLN A 56 -13.63 -9.63 7.70
CA GLN A 56 -12.92 -9.59 8.97
C GLN A 56 -11.78 -8.55 8.94
N ARG A 57 -10.91 -8.59 7.93
CA ARG A 57 -9.80 -7.62 7.77
C ARG A 57 -10.31 -6.17 7.76
N MET A 58 -11.39 -5.92 7.03
CA MET A 58 -12.01 -4.59 6.98
C MET A 58 -12.53 -4.15 8.34
N THR A 59 -13.17 -5.04 9.07
CA THR A 59 -13.71 -4.75 10.41
C THR A 59 -12.59 -4.43 11.39
N ASP A 60 -11.51 -5.21 11.37
CA ASP A 60 -10.35 -4.99 12.24
C ASP A 60 -9.60 -3.71 11.87
N TYR A 61 -9.50 -3.42 10.58
CA TYR A 61 -8.84 -2.21 10.12
C TYR A 61 -9.64 -0.93 10.48
N ARG A 62 -10.96 -0.96 10.37
CA ARG A 62 -11.80 0.16 10.84
C ARG A 62 -11.59 0.45 12.32
N ARG A 63 -11.54 -0.60 13.16
CA ARG A 63 -11.24 -0.47 14.59
C ARG A 63 -9.85 0.13 14.83
N HIS A 64 -8.85 -0.33 14.09
CA HIS A 64 -7.49 0.23 14.14
C HIS A 64 -7.48 1.73 13.82
N LEU A 65 -8.18 2.17 12.77
CA LEU A 65 -8.27 3.60 12.42
C LEU A 65 -8.95 4.44 13.50
N ASP A 66 -9.99 3.90 14.15
CA ASP A 66 -10.66 4.60 15.27
C ASP A 66 -9.70 4.74 16.48
N ASP A 67 -8.86 3.75 16.75
CA ASP A 67 -7.82 3.81 17.78
C ASP A 67 -6.74 4.83 17.42
N GLU A 68 -6.31 4.89 16.17
CA GLU A 68 -5.30 5.85 15.70
C GLU A 68 -5.77 7.31 15.85
N VAL A 69 -7.04 7.60 15.55
CA VAL A 69 -7.61 8.93 15.78
C VAL A 69 -7.49 9.34 17.25
N ARG A 70 -7.71 8.42 18.19
CA ARG A 70 -7.56 8.68 19.63
C ARG A 70 -6.10 8.94 20.03
N ASN A 71 -5.17 8.18 19.47
CA ASN A 71 -3.74 8.31 19.79
C ASN A 71 -3.10 9.55 19.17
N GLN A 72 -3.69 10.11 18.12
CA GLN A 72 -3.16 11.25 17.40
C GLN A 72 -2.97 12.48 18.27
N GLN A 73 -3.96 12.80 19.11
CA GLN A 73 -3.91 13.97 19.99
C GLN A 73 -2.74 13.90 20.98
N GLN A 74 -2.46 12.71 21.51
CA GLN A 74 -1.32 12.48 22.41
C GLN A 74 0.01 12.71 21.68
N ARG A 75 0.17 12.15 20.48
CA ARG A 75 1.38 12.33 19.65
C ARG A 75 1.61 13.79 19.27
N GLU A 76 0.55 14.52 18.94
CA GLU A 76 0.64 15.95 18.64
C GLU A 76 1.10 16.75 19.86
N ALA A 77 0.55 16.48 21.04
CA ALA A 77 0.95 17.14 22.27
C ALA A 77 2.42 16.87 22.63
N GLU A 78 2.90 15.65 22.43
CA GLU A 78 4.31 15.27 22.62
C GLU A 78 5.25 16.05 21.69
N LEU A 79 4.91 16.14 20.38
CA LEU A 79 5.71 16.88 19.41
C LEU A 79 5.77 18.38 19.72
N GLN A 80 4.67 18.96 20.20
CA GLN A 80 4.63 20.37 20.67
C GLN A 80 5.50 20.56 21.91
N ALA A 81 5.39 19.68 22.91
CA ALA A 81 6.23 19.72 24.12
C ALA A 81 7.73 19.61 23.79
N GLN A 82 8.08 18.82 22.80
CA GLN A 82 9.46 18.67 22.29
C GLN A 82 9.88 19.84 21.37
N ARG A 83 9.01 20.79 21.07
CA ARG A 83 9.23 21.91 20.13
C ARG A 83 9.58 21.47 18.70
N ARG A 84 9.11 20.29 18.27
CA ARG A 84 9.33 19.70 16.94
C ARG A 84 8.29 20.22 15.94
N GLN A 85 8.42 21.47 15.52
CA GLN A 85 7.42 22.15 14.72
C GLN A 85 7.27 21.60 13.29
N ALA A 86 8.35 21.18 12.67
CA ALA A 86 8.29 20.60 11.32
C ALA A 86 7.67 19.20 11.37
N GLN A 87 8.05 18.38 12.36
CA GLN A 87 7.47 17.05 12.56
C GLN A 87 5.99 17.14 12.95
N PHE A 88 5.59 18.11 13.77
CA PHE A 88 4.20 18.37 14.10
C PHE A 88 3.35 18.62 12.84
N ARG A 89 3.84 19.47 11.92
CA ARG A 89 3.15 19.73 10.64
C ARG A 89 3.08 18.49 9.76
N ALA A 90 4.17 17.74 9.64
CA ALA A 90 4.19 16.48 8.89
C ALA A 90 3.19 15.46 9.46
N GLN A 91 3.07 15.39 10.78
CA GLN A 91 2.07 14.55 11.47
C GLN A 91 0.65 15.00 11.18
N GLN A 92 0.35 16.29 11.20
CA GLN A 92 -0.98 16.79 10.84
C GLN A 92 -1.37 16.45 9.40
N GLU A 93 -0.43 16.60 8.45
CA GLU A 93 -0.67 16.23 7.06
C GLU A 93 -0.93 14.72 6.91
N TYR A 94 -0.15 13.87 7.59
CA TYR A 94 -0.33 12.43 7.60
C TYR A 94 -1.69 12.05 8.17
N ALA A 95 -2.07 12.60 9.30
CA ALA A 95 -3.36 12.37 9.94
C ALA A 95 -4.55 12.81 9.08
N ALA A 96 -4.43 13.95 8.38
CA ALA A 96 -5.45 14.39 7.43
C ALA A 96 -5.59 13.45 6.23
N GLN A 97 -4.50 12.80 5.81
CA GLN A 97 -4.53 11.77 4.76
C GLN A 97 -5.22 10.49 5.26
N LEU A 98 -4.93 10.03 6.48
CA LEU A 98 -5.60 8.88 7.09
C LEU A 98 -7.10 9.12 7.28
N ALA A 99 -7.51 10.32 7.71
CA ALA A 99 -8.92 10.66 7.84
C ALA A 99 -9.66 10.58 6.50
N ARG A 100 -9.08 11.07 5.42
CA ARG A 100 -9.64 10.93 4.07
C ARG A 100 -9.73 9.47 3.63
N GLN A 101 -8.71 8.68 3.93
CA GLN A 101 -8.70 7.24 3.66
C GLN A 101 -9.82 6.53 4.44
N GLN A 102 -10.04 6.88 5.70
CA GLN A 102 -11.10 6.33 6.54
C GLN A 102 -12.49 6.57 5.93
N GLU A 103 -12.76 7.76 5.41
CA GLU A 103 -14.01 8.06 4.71
C GLU A 103 -14.22 7.18 3.47
N GLN A 104 -13.15 6.94 2.69
CA GLN A 104 -13.22 6.07 1.51
C GLN A 104 -13.48 4.59 1.88
N ILE A 105 -12.98 4.14 3.02
CA ILE A 105 -13.14 2.77 3.52
C ILE A 105 -14.52 2.52 4.14
N ARG A 106 -15.25 3.56 4.54
CA ARG A 106 -16.60 3.43 5.09
C ARG A 106 -17.64 2.96 4.08
N ALA A 107 -17.38 3.13 2.79
CA ALA A 107 -18.27 2.64 1.74
C ALA A 107 -18.35 1.11 1.78
N GLU A 108 -19.55 0.58 1.69
CA GLU A 108 -19.79 -0.86 1.55
C GLU A 108 -19.22 -1.38 0.24
N ARG A 109 -18.53 -2.53 0.30
CA ARG A 109 -17.95 -3.21 -0.87
C ARG A 109 -18.61 -4.56 -1.11
N ASP A 110 -18.95 -4.81 -2.37
CA ASP A 110 -19.37 -6.13 -2.82
C ASP A 110 -18.15 -6.98 -3.22
N TYR A 111 -17.54 -7.62 -2.22
CA TYR A 111 -16.35 -8.44 -2.44
C TYR A 111 -16.55 -9.58 -3.43
N ALA A 112 -17.79 -10.05 -3.62
CA ALA A 112 -18.07 -11.13 -4.57
C ALA A 112 -17.82 -10.71 -6.03
N ARG A 113 -17.83 -9.40 -6.32
CA ARG A 113 -17.54 -8.84 -7.65
C ARG A 113 -16.08 -8.46 -7.86
N GLU A 114 -15.27 -8.50 -6.83
CA GLU A 114 -13.86 -8.12 -6.93
C GLU A 114 -13.06 -9.22 -7.65
N SER A 115 -12.46 -8.89 -8.77
CA SER A 115 -11.73 -9.84 -9.63
C SER A 115 -10.57 -10.55 -8.92
N TYR A 116 -9.97 -9.91 -7.91
CA TYR A 116 -8.87 -10.50 -7.15
C TYR A 116 -9.31 -11.68 -6.26
N ILE A 117 -10.61 -11.78 -5.92
CA ILE A 117 -11.16 -12.92 -5.15
C ILE A 117 -11.03 -14.23 -5.92
N THR A 118 -11.22 -14.18 -7.25
CA THR A 118 -11.16 -15.35 -8.13
C THR A 118 -9.77 -15.57 -8.75
N SER A 119 -8.85 -14.61 -8.62
CA SER A 119 -7.53 -14.69 -9.22
C SER A 119 -6.63 -15.67 -8.48
N PRO A 120 -5.91 -16.57 -9.19
CA PRO A 120 -4.98 -17.51 -8.57
C PRO A 120 -3.75 -16.78 -8.02
N HIS A 121 -3.12 -17.39 -7.02
CA HIS A 121 -1.81 -16.93 -6.53
C HIS A 121 -0.74 -17.38 -7.53
N ILE A 122 0.03 -16.40 -8.02
CA ILE A 122 1.09 -16.59 -9.00
C ILE A 122 2.44 -16.04 -8.55
N TYR A 123 2.46 -15.37 -7.40
CA TYR A 123 3.66 -14.81 -6.80
C TYR A 123 3.84 -15.29 -5.37
N ARG A 124 5.10 -15.36 -4.96
CA ARG A 124 5.52 -15.56 -3.58
C ARG A 124 6.34 -14.36 -3.10
N PHE A 125 6.09 -13.92 -1.88
CA PHE A 125 6.81 -12.85 -1.20
C PHE A 125 7.22 -13.29 0.20
N ARG A 126 8.07 -12.51 0.89
CA ARG A 126 8.64 -12.90 2.17
C ARG A 126 8.47 -11.80 3.23
N VAL A 127 7.89 -12.15 4.37
CA VAL A 127 7.74 -11.25 5.51
C VAL A 127 8.36 -11.90 6.74
N GLY A 128 9.34 -11.24 7.38
CA GLY A 128 9.96 -11.74 8.61
C GLY A 128 10.57 -13.15 8.50
N GLY A 129 10.98 -13.56 7.29
CA GLY A 129 11.50 -14.91 7.05
C GLY A 129 10.46 -15.93 6.59
N VAL A 130 9.16 -15.62 6.66
CA VAL A 130 8.06 -16.50 6.25
C VAL A 130 7.66 -16.19 4.81
N TYR A 131 7.51 -17.23 3.98
CA TYR A 131 7.00 -17.10 2.63
C TYR A 131 5.47 -17.10 2.63
N ARG A 132 4.89 -16.20 1.83
CA ARG A 132 3.46 -16.06 1.59
C ARG A 132 3.20 -15.98 0.09
N GLU A 133 1.99 -16.34 -0.32
CA GLU A 133 1.59 -16.34 -1.73
C GLU A 133 0.56 -15.25 -1.99
N THR A 134 0.59 -14.71 -3.22
CA THR A 134 -0.30 -13.64 -3.64
C THR A 134 -0.53 -13.67 -5.14
N ASN A 135 -1.56 -12.97 -5.60
CA ASN A 135 -1.80 -12.71 -7.01
C ASN A 135 -1.22 -11.35 -7.44
N GLN A 136 -1.49 -10.94 -8.68
CA GLN A 136 -1.03 -9.64 -9.21
C GLN A 136 -1.54 -8.47 -8.37
N TYR A 137 -2.80 -8.50 -7.93
CA TYR A 137 -3.38 -7.42 -7.13
C TYR A 137 -2.63 -7.22 -5.81
N GLY A 138 -2.35 -8.28 -5.07
CA GLY A 138 -1.58 -8.20 -3.84
C GLY A 138 -0.13 -7.77 -4.06
N ALA A 139 0.50 -8.23 -5.16
CA ALA A 139 1.83 -7.76 -5.54
C ALA A 139 1.86 -6.23 -5.79
N ASP A 140 0.81 -5.68 -6.39
CA ASP A 140 0.68 -4.24 -6.62
C ASP A 140 0.44 -3.47 -5.33
N LEU A 141 -0.35 -4.01 -4.40
CA LEU A 141 -0.52 -3.44 -3.06
C LEU A 141 0.80 -3.39 -2.27
N LEU A 142 1.63 -4.44 -2.36
CA LEU A 142 2.95 -4.45 -1.71
C LEU A 142 3.90 -3.41 -2.32
N ARG A 143 3.90 -3.24 -3.65
CA ARG A 143 4.64 -2.15 -4.33
C ARG A 143 4.18 -0.78 -3.87
N GLN A 144 2.86 -0.61 -3.75
CA GLN A 144 2.25 0.62 -3.27
C GLN A 144 2.64 0.92 -1.82
N ALA A 145 2.64 -0.10 -0.93
CA ALA A 145 3.06 0.04 0.45
C ALA A 145 4.50 0.59 0.55
N ILE A 146 5.44 0.02 -0.22
CA ILE A 146 6.83 0.47 -0.25
C ILE A 146 6.93 1.93 -0.73
N ASN A 147 6.19 2.30 -1.79
CA ASN A 147 6.21 3.66 -2.33
C ASN A 147 5.62 4.68 -1.35
N TYR A 148 4.50 4.37 -0.73
CA TYR A 148 3.90 5.25 0.28
C TYR A 148 4.81 5.38 1.49
N GLY A 149 5.36 4.26 1.97
CA GLY A 149 6.32 4.28 3.05
C GLY A 149 7.52 5.17 2.72
N TYR A 150 8.12 5.03 1.54
CA TYR A 150 9.24 5.87 1.13
C TYR A 150 8.88 7.37 1.15
N ARG A 151 7.74 7.73 0.61
CA ARG A 151 7.29 9.12 0.54
C ARG A 151 7.05 9.72 1.92
N GLU A 152 6.34 9.00 2.79
CA GLU A 152 6.07 9.46 4.14
C GLU A 152 7.34 9.48 5.00
N GLY A 153 8.24 8.51 4.79
CA GLY A 153 9.55 8.50 5.42
C GLY A 153 10.40 9.71 5.02
N TYR A 154 10.44 10.04 3.72
CA TYR A 154 11.17 11.22 3.26
C TYR A 154 10.69 12.50 3.95
N ARG A 155 9.37 12.70 4.03
CA ARG A 155 8.75 13.85 4.71
C ARG A 155 9.13 13.90 6.19
N ALA A 156 9.03 12.76 6.87
CA ALA A 156 9.37 12.67 8.29
C ALA A 156 10.86 12.93 8.54
N GLY A 157 11.75 12.38 7.74
CA GLY A 157 13.18 12.61 7.84
C GLY A 157 13.56 14.06 7.54
N GLU A 158 12.96 14.68 6.53
CA GLU A 158 13.14 16.10 6.24
C GLU A 158 12.65 16.99 7.39
N ALA A 159 11.52 16.62 8.01
CA ALA A 159 10.97 17.34 9.15
C ALA A 159 11.91 17.27 10.36
N ASP A 160 12.44 16.10 10.68
CA ASP A 160 13.39 15.92 11.78
C ASP A 160 14.71 16.68 11.54
N ARG A 161 15.19 16.71 10.32
CA ARG A 161 16.33 17.54 9.95
C ARG A 161 16.06 19.03 10.17
N ARG A 162 14.87 19.51 9.80
CA ARG A 162 14.46 20.93 9.98
C ARG A 162 14.31 21.31 11.46
N ASP A 163 13.86 20.36 12.29
CA ASP A 163 13.73 20.52 13.73
C ASP A 163 15.06 20.31 14.47
N HIS A 164 16.17 20.02 13.74
CA HIS A 164 17.47 19.66 14.31
C HIS A 164 17.38 18.47 15.27
N TRP A 165 16.43 17.57 15.02
CA TRP A 165 16.23 16.37 15.82
C TRP A 165 17.23 15.28 15.43
N ARG A 166 17.49 14.36 16.34
CA ARG A 166 18.34 13.20 16.06
C ARG A 166 17.70 12.29 15.00
N PHE A 167 18.52 11.46 14.34
CA PHE A 167 18.05 10.41 13.45
C PHE A 167 17.26 9.35 14.24
N ASP A 168 15.92 9.28 14.05
CA ASP A 168 15.04 8.47 14.89
C ASP A 168 13.75 8.05 14.15
N TYR A 169 13.91 7.35 13.04
CA TYR A 169 12.76 6.91 12.22
C TYR A 169 11.80 5.99 12.97
N ALA A 170 12.33 5.17 13.91
CA ALA A 170 11.54 4.15 14.61
C ALA A 170 10.45 4.74 15.53
N ASN A 171 10.67 5.98 16.02
CA ASN A 171 9.71 6.71 16.84
C ASN A 171 8.88 7.72 16.03
N SER A 172 8.99 7.73 14.70
CA SER A 172 8.12 8.56 13.87
C SER A 172 6.69 8.03 13.91
N PRO A 173 5.67 8.88 14.14
CA PRO A 173 4.27 8.45 14.18
C PRO A 173 3.83 7.67 12.95
N ALA A 174 4.20 8.12 11.74
CA ALA A 174 3.86 7.46 10.50
C ALA A 174 4.57 6.09 10.32
N TYR A 175 5.74 5.89 10.95
CA TYR A 175 6.40 4.58 10.98
C TYR A 175 5.70 3.61 11.93
N LEU A 176 5.25 4.10 13.08
CA LEU A 176 4.56 3.29 14.07
C LEU A 176 3.21 2.80 13.55
N GLU A 177 2.45 3.70 12.94
CA GLU A 177 1.13 3.43 12.38
C GLU A 177 1.23 2.57 11.11
N ALA A 178 1.99 2.97 10.11
CA ALA A 178 2.39 2.24 8.90
C ALA A 178 1.25 1.67 8.04
N THR A 179 0.04 2.29 8.01
CA THR A 179 -1.09 1.79 7.21
C THR A 179 -1.59 2.76 6.15
N PHE A 180 -0.96 3.92 5.98
CA PHE A 180 -1.38 4.84 4.93
C PHE A 180 -1.34 4.19 3.53
N GLY A 181 -2.50 4.24 2.84
CA GLY A 181 -2.74 3.57 1.55
C GLY A 181 -3.23 2.13 1.66
N TYR A 182 -3.29 1.54 2.85
CA TYR A 182 -3.91 0.24 3.06
C TYR A 182 -5.43 0.36 2.98
N SER A 183 -6.04 -0.50 2.18
CA SER A 183 -7.49 -0.47 1.94
C SER A 183 -8.30 -1.38 2.87
N GLY A 184 -7.66 -2.09 3.79
CA GLY A 184 -8.29 -3.10 4.63
C GLY A 184 -8.69 -4.36 3.87
N SER A 185 -8.19 -4.56 2.64
CA SER A 185 -8.58 -5.67 1.78
C SER A 185 -7.38 -6.43 1.22
N TYR A 186 -7.58 -7.70 0.91
CA TYR A 186 -6.73 -8.69 0.27
C TYR A 186 -5.48 -9.10 1.07
N LEU A 187 -4.61 -8.17 1.42
CA LEU A 187 -3.42 -8.43 2.25
C LEU A 187 -3.75 -8.27 3.74
N ASP A 188 -3.03 -9.00 4.57
CA ASP A 188 -3.03 -8.73 5.99
C ASP A 188 -2.39 -7.38 6.29
N GLN A 189 -2.94 -6.62 7.25
CA GLN A 189 -2.40 -5.33 7.64
C GLN A 189 -0.93 -5.42 8.03
N SER A 190 -0.54 -6.50 8.72
CA SER A 190 0.85 -6.73 9.15
C SER A 190 1.82 -6.85 7.97
N ASP A 191 1.40 -7.49 6.88
CA ASP A 191 2.21 -7.63 5.66
C ASP A 191 2.38 -6.31 4.95
N TYR A 192 1.27 -5.56 4.79
CA TYR A 192 1.29 -4.22 4.24
C TYR A 192 2.21 -3.30 5.04
N SER A 193 2.04 -3.26 6.37
CA SER A 193 2.82 -2.43 7.28
C SER A 193 4.29 -2.80 7.30
N TYR A 194 4.65 -4.08 7.14
CA TYR A 194 6.03 -4.50 7.00
C TYR A 194 6.70 -3.83 5.80
N TYR A 195 6.08 -3.90 4.62
CA TYR A 195 6.63 -3.32 3.40
C TYR A 195 6.57 -1.79 3.39
N PHE A 196 5.55 -1.19 4.00
CA PHE A 196 5.51 0.24 4.24
C PHE A 196 6.71 0.71 5.06
N ARG A 197 7.03 0.02 6.17
CA ARG A 197 8.19 0.34 7.02
C ARG A 197 9.52 0.15 6.30
N GLU A 198 9.63 -0.82 5.41
CA GLU A 198 10.83 -1.01 4.60
C GLU A 198 11.06 0.16 3.63
N GLY A 199 10.01 0.68 3.02
CA GLY A 199 10.05 1.91 2.24
C GLY A 199 10.34 3.13 3.11
N PHE A 200 9.63 3.27 4.23
CA PHE A 200 9.73 4.40 5.14
C PHE A 200 11.17 4.62 5.65
N ARG A 201 11.82 3.59 6.12
CA ARG A 201 13.21 3.68 6.62
C ARG A 201 14.15 4.28 5.58
N ARG A 202 14.03 3.88 4.31
CA ARG A 202 14.85 4.39 3.21
C ARG A 202 14.50 5.82 2.85
N GLY A 203 13.22 6.15 2.82
CA GLY A 203 12.76 7.51 2.61
C GLY A 203 13.21 8.45 3.72
N TYR A 204 13.09 8.01 4.98
CA TYR A 204 13.53 8.79 6.12
C TYR A 204 15.04 9.10 6.08
N GLU A 205 15.86 8.10 5.73
CA GLU A 205 17.30 8.31 5.54
C GLU A 205 17.57 9.37 4.45
N ASP A 206 16.89 9.27 3.31
CA ASP A 206 17.07 10.22 2.21
C ASP A 206 16.61 11.63 2.61
N GLY A 207 15.47 11.78 3.26
CA GLY A 207 14.93 13.07 3.73
C GLY A 207 15.80 13.72 4.83
N TYR A 208 16.24 12.91 5.80
CA TYR A 208 17.07 13.39 6.89
C TYR A 208 18.44 13.90 6.43
N TYR A 209 19.08 13.17 5.51
CA TYR A 209 20.36 13.58 4.94
C TYR A 209 20.25 14.46 3.68
N ASN A 210 19.04 14.84 3.29
CA ASN A 210 18.75 15.66 2.11
C ASN A 210 19.39 15.11 0.82
N ARG A 211 19.18 13.83 0.56
CA ARG A 211 19.74 13.12 -0.60
C ARG A 211 18.68 12.21 -1.22
N LEU A 212 18.95 11.69 -2.41
CA LEU A 212 18.09 10.75 -3.13
C LEU A 212 18.89 9.48 -3.47
N ARG A 213 19.30 8.74 -2.43
CA ARG A 213 20.05 7.48 -2.59
C ARG A 213 19.13 6.34 -3.03
N TYR A 214 17.92 6.30 -2.47
CA TYR A 214 16.97 5.22 -2.67
C TYR A 214 15.79 5.62 -3.54
N GLY A 215 15.65 6.88 -3.87
CA GLY A 215 14.51 7.40 -4.60
C GLY A 215 14.85 8.46 -5.63
N SER A 216 13.79 9.03 -6.19
CA SER A 216 13.82 10.15 -7.12
C SER A 216 12.74 11.16 -6.79
N ALA A 217 12.97 12.41 -7.19
CA ALA A 217 11.96 13.48 -7.14
C ALA A 217 11.43 13.72 -8.54
N ALA A 218 10.13 13.62 -8.73
CA ALA A 218 9.45 13.93 -9.98
C ALA A 218 8.05 14.47 -9.71
N ASN A 219 7.59 15.42 -10.53
CA ASN A 219 6.24 15.98 -10.46
C ASN A 219 5.80 16.48 -9.07
N GLY A 220 6.75 17.05 -8.31
CA GLY A 220 6.48 17.55 -6.96
C GLY A 220 6.33 16.49 -5.87
N GLY A 221 6.67 15.24 -6.16
CA GLY A 221 6.63 14.12 -5.21
C GLY A 221 7.93 13.32 -5.17
N TYR A 222 8.01 12.44 -4.18
CA TYR A 222 9.12 11.50 -4.03
C TYR A 222 8.63 10.08 -4.28
N SER A 223 9.45 9.27 -4.97
CA SER A 223 9.18 7.85 -5.22
C SER A 223 10.45 7.03 -5.08
N ILE A 224 10.29 5.78 -4.65
CA ILE A 224 11.44 4.86 -4.55
C ILE A 224 11.90 4.43 -5.95
N LEU A 225 13.19 4.20 -6.14
CA LEU A 225 13.74 3.68 -7.38
C LEU A 225 13.28 2.23 -7.63
N ALA A 226 12.97 1.90 -8.88
CA ALA A 226 12.43 0.59 -9.25
C ALA A 226 13.35 -0.58 -8.84
N ASN A 227 14.67 -0.44 -9.00
CA ASN A 227 15.63 -1.44 -8.58
C ASN A 227 15.67 -1.65 -7.05
N VAL A 228 15.52 -0.56 -6.27
CA VAL A 228 15.44 -0.63 -4.81
C VAL A 228 14.15 -1.30 -4.37
N LEU A 229 13.02 -0.93 -4.97
CA LEU A 229 11.71 -1.54 -4.72
C LEU A 229 11.75 -3.04 -5.00
N THR A 230 12.29 -3.46 -6.14
CA THR A 230 12.43 -4.87 -6.51
C THR A 230 13.33 -5.61 -5.49
N GLY A 231 14.42 -4.99 -5.05
CA GLY A 231 15.32 -5.56 -4.04
C GLY A 231 14.66 -5.72 -2.65
N ILE A 232 13.69 -4.86 -2.30
CA ILE A 232 12.92 -5.00 -1.06
C ILE A 232 11.88 -6.12 -1.21
N LEU A 233 11.12 -6.09 -2.30
CA LEU A 233 9.94 -6.93 -2.47
C LEU A 233 10.29 -8.39 -2.78
N GLN A 234 11.35 -8.63 -3.55
CA GLN A 234 11.86 -9.97 -3.91
C GLN A 234 10.75 -10.96 -4.31
N LEU A 235 9.82 -10.50 -5.17
CA LEU A 235 8.78 -11.37 -5.70
C LEU A 235 9.37 -12.49 -6.55
N THR A 236 8.89 -13.71 -6.32
CA THR A 236 9.19 -14.88 -7.15
C THR A 236 7.90 -15.44 -7.75
N THR A 237 7.93 -15.85 -9.00
CA THR A 237 6.80 -16.52 -9.66
C THR A 237 6.68 -17.95 -9.16
N ILE A 238 5.44 -18.38 -8.93
CA ILE A 238 5.10 -19.77 -8.59
C ILE A 238 4.72 -20.46 -9.89
N HIS A 239 5.35 -21.58 -10.18
CA HIS A 239 5.07 -22.43 -11.36
C HIS A 239 4.22 -23.63 -10.96
#